data_e0ea8cc87be1b93e4c5bea42740892c2
#
_entry.id   e0ea8cc87be1b93e4c5bea42740892c2
#
_cell.length_a   1.000
_cell.length_b   1.000
_cell.length_c   1.000
_cell.angle_alpha   90.00
_cell.angle_beta   90.00
_cell.angle_gamma   90.00
#
_symmetry.space_group_name_H-M   'P 1'
#
loop_
_entity.id
_entity.type
_entity.pdbx_description
1 polymer ?
#
loop_
_entity_poly.entity_id
_entity_poly.type
_entity_poly.pdbx_seq_one_letter_code
_entity_poly.pdbx_strand_id
1 'polypeptide(L)'
;MTNKSIINSNNIIPDNLIIFVSGVPGMGKTTISYELLKKFSKFRIIEETDLIREILRGYNEYLKAEFGSRINFLFDKIFITDHTKLLTFKEAKHQCKIMEQSIRKIVVRQRRKGIATIINGVHIIPEVLSNLAENNNIIFINLYVTDACEIYKRISNRDSTSYMLGHVPFIFQTNNDLYLSTEKIANKYNNIFNVNVTELNIDNTIKKIISCIKKTT
;
A
#
# COMPACT_ATOMS: atom_id res chain seq x y z
N MET A 1 -12.53 -10.71 -37.26
CA MET A 1 -12.73 -9.44 -36.53
C MET A 1 -13.56 -9.75 -35.29
N THR A 2 -12.91 -9.98 -34.15
CA THR A 2 -13.61 -10.30 -32.89
C THR A 2 -13.80 -9.00 -32.13
N ASN A 3 -15.05 -8.54 -32.07
CA ASN A 3 -15.47 -7.45 -31.18
C ASN A 3 -15.21 -7.87 -29.74
N LYS A 4 -14.07 -7.45 -29.17
CA LYS A 4 -13.90 -7.40 -27.72
C LYS A 4 -14.92 -6.37 -27.21
N SER A 5 -15.98 -6.83 -26.58
CA SER A 5 -16.87 -6.01 -25.78
C SER A 5 -16.01 -5.27 -24.73
N ILE A 6 -15.74 -3.99 -24.98
CA ILE A 6 -15.23 -3.08 -23.99
C ILE A 6 -16.37 -2.97 -22.98
N ILE A 7 -16.33 -3.79 -21.94
CA ILE A 7 -17.17 -3.59 -20.77
C ILE A 7 -16.86 -2.17 -20.31
N ASN A 8 -17.87 -1.32 -20.26
CA ASN A 8 -17.79 0.07 -19.87
C ASN A 8 -17.38 0.11 -18.37
N SER A 9 -16.10 -0.13 -18.11
CA SER A 9 -15.52 -0.31 -16.77
C SER A 9 -15.52 0.98 -15.94
N ASN A 10 -15.83 2.12 -16.57
CA ASN A 10 -15.84 3.43 -15.94
C ASN A 10 -16.99 3.63 -14.92
N ASN A 11 -18.08 2.86 -15.01
CA ASN A 11 -19.21 2.99 -14.07
C ASN A 11 -19.00 2.22 -12.74
N ILE A 12 -17.96 1.40 -12.65
CA ILE A 12 -17.70 0.57 -11.46
C ILE A 12 -16.94 1.35 -10.38
N ILE A 13 -16.23 2.40 -10.76
CA ILE A 13 -15.35 3.15 -9.84
C ILE A 13 -16.01 4.50 -9.51
N PRO A 14 -16.33 4.75 -8.22
CA PRO A 14 -16.77 6.08 -7.77
C PRO A 14 -15.70 7.15 -8.02
N ASP A 15 -16.12 8.39 -8.29
CA ASP A 15 -15.21 9.49 -8.63
C ASP A 15 -14.25 9.87 -7.51
N ASN A 16 -14.57 9.54 -6.27
CA ASN A 16 -13.77 9.83 -5.08
C ASN A 16 -13.26 8.56 -4.38
N LEU A 17 -13.17 7.44 -5.10
CA LEU A 17 -12.66 6.19 -4.56
C LEU A 17 -11.18 6.31 -4.19
N ILE A 18 -10.84 5.89 -2.99
CA ILE A 18 -9.45 5.72 -2.55
C ILE A 18 -9.18 4.22 -2.41
N ILE A 19 -8.16 3.73 -3.11
CA ILE A 19 -7.68 2.35 -2.91
C ILE A 19 -6.32 2.39 -2.24
N PHE A 20 -6.23 1.75 -1.09
CA PHE A 20 -4.96 1.44 -0.46
C PHE A 20 -4.46 0.08 -0.95
N VAL A 21 -3.21 0.03 -1.43
CA VAL A 21 -2.55 -1.21 -1.86
C VAL A 21 -1.35 -1.46 -0.96
N SER A 22 -1.47 -2.42 -0.05
CA SER A 22 -0.42 -2.83 0.89
C SER A 22 0.22 -4.17 0.49
N GLY A 23 1.28 -4.53 1.19
CA GLY A 23 2.04 -5.77 1.00
C GLY A 23 3.54 -5.53 1.18
N VAL A 24 4.28 -6.60 1.44
CA VAL A 24 5.73 -6.54 1.62
C VAL A 24 6.47 -6.26 0.28
N PRO A 25 7.80 -6.02 0.26
CA PRO A 25 8.58 -5.97 -0.97
C PRO A 25 8.36 -7.19 -1.85
N GLY A 26 8.35 -7.02 -3.17
CA GLY A 26 8.13 -8.11 -4.13
C GLY A 26 6.66 -8.45 -4.42
N MET A 27 5.68 -7.89 -3.71
CA MET A 27 4.24 -8.20 -3.95
C MET A 27 3.65 -7.57 -5.21
N GLY A 28 4.39 -6.70 -5.91
CA GLY A 28 3.92 -6.08 -7.14
C GLY A 28 2.99 -4.89 -6.94
N LYS A 29 2.97 -4.26 -5.76
CA LYS A 29 2.12 -3.10 -5.44
C LYS A 29 2.16 -2.00 -6.51
N THR A 30 3.36 -1.53 -6.83
CA THR A 30 3.56 -0.47 -7.83
C THR A 30 3.04 -0.91 -9.20
N THR A 31 3.38 -2.11 -9.66
CA THR A 31 2.90 -2.66 -10.94
C THR A 31 1.38 -2.72 -10.99
N ILE A 32 0.75 -3.25 -9.94
CA ILE A 32 -0.71 -3.35 -9.83
C ILE A 32 -1.35 -1.95 -9.81
N SER A 33 -0.76 -1.00 -9.10
CA SER A 33 -1.24 0.38 -9.04
C SER A 33 -1.24 1.05 -10.42
N TYR A 34 -0.16 0.89 -11.19
CA TYR A 34 -0.07 1.42 -12.55
C TYR A 34 -1.03 0.72 -13.52
N GLU A 35 -1.21 -0.59 -13.41
CA GLU A 35 -2.16 -1.31 -14.26
C GLU A 35 -3.63 -0.94 -13.93
N LEU A 36 -3.97 -0.71 -12.67
CA LEU A 36 -5.27 -0.15 -12.29
C LEU A 36 -5.48 1.25 -12.87
N LEU A 37 -4.46 2.12 -12.79
CA LEU A 37 -4.50 3.46 -13.37
C LEU A 37 -4.72 3.43 -14.89
N LYS A 38 -4.01 2.54 -15.61
CA LYS A 38 -4.17 2.38 -17.07
C LYS A 38 -5.56 1.84 -17.44
N LYS A 39 -6.07 0.89 -16.66
CA LYS A 39 -7.34 0.21 -16.97
C LYS A 39 -8.58 1.03 -16.64
N PHE A 40 -8.48 1.92 -15.67
CA PHE A 40 -9.58 2.75 -15.19
C PHE A 40 -9.23 4.22 -15.25
N SER A 41 -9.78 4.92 -16.25
CA SER A 41 -9.52 6.35 -16.49
C SER A 41 -9.94 7.28 -15.34
N LYS A 42 -10.78 6.78 -14.41
CA LYS A 42 -11.18 7.53 -13.21
C LYS A 42 -10.06 7.67 -12.19
N PHE A 43 -9.14 6.70 -12.08
CA PHE A 43 -7.93 6.90 -11.28
C PHE A 43 -7.01 7.89 -11.97
N ARG A 44 -6.56 8.91 -11.24
CA ARG A 44 -5.73 9.98 -11.79
C ARG A 44 -4.40 10.13 -11.08
N ILE A 45 -4.27 9.57 -9.88
CA ILE A 45 -3.11 9.77 -9.02
C ILE A 45 -2.74 8.46 -8.36
N ILE A 46 -1.44 8.20 -8.30
CA ILE A 46 -0.82 7.19 -7.42
C ILE A 46 0.05 7.96 -6.43
N GLU A 47 -0.18 7.74 -5.14
CA GLU A 47 0.63 8.26 -4.06
C GLU A 47 1.40 7.11 -3.41
N GLU A 48 2.71 7.22 -3.29
CA GLU A 48 3.55 6.20 -2.68
C GLU A 48 3.93 6.59 -1.25
N THR A 49 3.69 5.71 -0.28
CA THR A 49 4.02 5.99 1.12
C THR A 49 5.52 6.14 1.36
N ASP A 50 6.34 5.54 0.52
CA ASP A 50 7.79 5.73 0.56
C ASP A 50 8.18 7.17 0.25
N LEU A 51 7.51 7.83 -0.71
CA LEU A 51 7.72 9.25 -0.99
C LEU A 51 7.26 10.12 0.19
N ILE A 52 6.12 9.80 0.81
CA ILE A 52 5.63 10.51 2.01
C ILE A 52 6.69 10.42 3.12
N ARG A 53 7.25 9.24 3.34
CA ARG A 53 8.32 9.02 4.31
C ARG A 53 9.54 9.89 4.02
N GLU A 54 10.02 9.92 2.78
CA GLU A 54 11.20 10.72 2.41
C GLU A 54 10.95 12.23 2.58
N ILE A 55 9.76 12.73 2.24
CA ILE A 55 9.37 14.12 2.49
C ILE A 55 9.42 14.42 4.00
N LEU A 56 8.86 13.54 4.83
CA LEU A 56 8.87 13.73 6.28
C LEU A 56 10.31 13.67 6.85
N ARG A 57 11.18 12.81 6.31
CA ARG A 57 12.60 12.77 6.70
C ARG A 57 13.32 14.06 6.35
N GLY A 58 13.19 14.54 5.12
CA GLY A 58 13.80 15.81 4.71
C GLY A 58 13.29 17.00 5.54
N TYR A 59 12.00 17.01 5.88
CA TYR A 59 11.46 18.04 6.76
C TYR A 59 12.01 17.93 8.20
N ASN A 60 12.22 16.74 8.70
CA ASN A 60 12.85 16.51 10.00
C ASN A 60 14.33 16.99 10.05
N GLU A 61 15.09 16.77 8.97
CA GLU A 61 16.45 17.29 8.83
C GLU A 61 16.47 18.82 8.82
N TYR A 62 15.54 19.45 8.11
CA TYR A 62 15.37 20.90 8.14
C TYR A 62 15.07 21.43 9.56
N LEU A 63 14.13 20.81 10.26
CA LEU A 63 13.78 21.21 11.62
C LEU A 63 14.95 21.07 12.59
N LYS A 64 15.77 20.02 12.44
CA LYS A 64 16.98 19.83 13.24
C LYS A 64 18.03 20.94 12.98
N ALA A 65 18.22 21.29 11.72
CA ALA A 65 19.16 22.35 11.32
C ALA A 65 18.73 23.72 11.85
N GLU A 66 17.42 24.03 11.75
CA GLU A 66 16.89 25.36 12.10
C GLU A 66 16.73 25.55 13.62
N PHE A 67 16.25 24.52 14.33
CA PHE A 67 15.86 24.65 15.74
C PHE A 67 16.78 23.91 16.73
N GLY A 68 17.78 23.19 16.22
CA GLY A 68 18.79 22.51 17.01
C GLY A 68 18.20 21.52 18.02
N SER A 69 18.87 21.38 19.17
CA SER A 69 18.50 20.40 20.21
C SER A 69 17.15 20.63 20.89
N ARG A 70 16.49 21.74 20.65
CA ARG A 70 15.17 22.05 21.25
C ARG A 70 14.05 21.14 20.75
N ILE A 71 14.22 20.50 19.57
CA ILE A 71 13.20 19.62 18.94
C ILE A 71 13.66 18.15 18.95
N ASN A 72 14.89 17.86 19.30
CA ASN A 72 15.55 16.54 19.18
C ASN A 72 14.83 15.36 19.85
N PHE A 73 14.02 15.58 20.86
CA PHE A 73 13.51 14.48 21.66
C PHE A 73 12.37 13.70 20.99
N LEU A 74 11.58 14.34 20.14
CA LEU A 74 10.43 13.71 19.49
C LEU A 74 10.77 13.13 18.12
N PHE A 75 11.64 13.76 17.36
CA PHE A 75 11.88 13.41 15.95
C PHE A 75 12.98 12.38 15.74
N ASP A 76 13.99 12.28 16.61
CA ASP A 76 15.09 11.33 16.47
C ASP A 76 14.66 9.86 16.61
N LYS A 77 13.59 9.59 17.36
CA LYS A 77 13.02 8.24 17.49
C LYS A 77 12.05 7.87 16.36
N ILE A 78 11.65 8.84 15.56
CA ILE A 78 10.50 8.71 14.66
C ILE A 78 10.91 8.25 13.26
N PHE A 79 12.07 8.71 12.75
CA PHE A 79 12.46 8.49 11.36
C PHE A 79 13.86 7.84 11.19
N ILE A 80 14.34 7.13 12.18
CA ILE A 80 15.67 6.47 12.18
C ILE A 80 15.64 5.16 11.38
N THR A 81 14.79 4.97 10.45
CA THR A 81 14.93 3.81 9.58
C THR A 81 15.75 4.18 8.36
N ASP A 82 16.92 3.61 8.30
CA ASP A 82 17.68 3.49 7.08
C ASP A 82 16.76 2.94 5.99
N HIS A 83 16.57 3.70 4.91
CA HIS A 83 15.73 3.30 3.77
C HIS A 83 16.20 2.01 3.10
N THR A 84 17.45 1.56 3.39
CA THR A 84 18.00 0.29 2.94
C THR A 84 17.60 -0.88 3.83
N LYS A 85 17.06 -0.61 5.03
CA LYS A 85 16.68 -1.64 5.99
C LYS A 85 15.29 -2.21 5.68
N LEU A 86 15.20 -3.53 5.63
CA LEU A 86 13.90 -4.22 5.60
C LEU A 86 13.17 -4.02 6.94
N LEU A 87 11.88 -3.68 6.86
CA LEU A 87 11.06 -3.45 8.04
C LEU A 87 10.42 -4.73 8.54
N THR A 88 10.48 -4.95 9.85
CA THR A 88 9.57 -5.88 10.53
C THR A 88 8.14 -5.34 10.46
N PHE A 89 7.13 -6.20 10.65
CA PHE A 89 5.74 -5.75 10.78
C PHE A 89 5.56 -4.69 11.87
N LYS A 90 6.25 -4.84 13.01
CA LYS A 90 6.21 -3.88 14.13
C LYS A 90 6.75 -2.51 13.73
N GLU A 91 7.87 -2.46 13.00
CA GLU A 91 8.47 -1.23 12.49
C GLU A 91 7.58 -0.58 11.43
N ALA A 92 7.05 -1.35 10.47
CA ALA A 92 6.11 -0.86 9.46
C ALA A 92 4.84 -0.27 10.10
N LYS A 93 4.30 -0.93 11.11
CA LYS A 93 3.14 -0.45 11.89
C LYS A 93 3.46 0.85 12.64
N HIS A 94 4.65 0.97 13.23
CA HIS A 94 5.11 2.19 13.89
C HIS A 94 5.24 3.35 12.89
N GLN A 95 5.87 3.12 11.75
CA GLN A 95 5.98 4.14 10.69
C GLN A 95 4.62 4.53 10.12
N CYS A 96 3.70 3.56 9.95
CA CYS A 96 2.32 3.87 9.56
C CYS A 96 1.65 4.84 10.55
N LYS A 97 1.80 4.63 11.87
CA LYS A 97 1.26 5.54 12.90
C LYS A 97 1.82 6.96 12.76
N ILE A 98 3.10 7.10 12.47
CA ILE A 98 3.73 8.41 12.28
C ILE A 98 3.17 9.11 11.05
N MET A 99 3.01 8.37 9.95
CA MET A 99 2.50 8.90 8.69
C MET A 99 0.97 9.05 8.67
N GLU A 100 0.26 8.52 9.65
CA GLU A 100 -1.20 8.46 9.68
C GLU A 100 -1.85 9.80 9.38
N GLN A 101 -1.41 10.87 10.03
CA GLN A 101 -1.99 12.20 9.82
C GLN A 101 -1.75 12.72 8.40
N SER A 102 -0.56 12.48 7.83
CA SER A 102 -0.26 12.86 6.45
C SER A 102 -1.12 12.09 5.46
N ILE A 103 -1.26 10.77 5.64
CA ILE A 103 -2.13 9.93 4.83
C ILE A 103 -3.59 10.41 4.91
N ARG A 104 -4.11 10.70 6.11
CA ARG A 104 -5.47 11.25 6.31
C ARG A 104 -5.66 12.57 5.59
N LYS A 105 -4.70 13.48 5.65
CA LYS A 105 -4.75 14.77 4.94
C LYS A 105 -4.80 14.57 3.42
N ILE A 106 -4.04 13.62 2.88
CA ILE A 106 -4.08 13.26 1.45
C ILE A 106 -5.47 12.71 1.10
N VAL A 107 -6.00 11.75 1.85
CA VAL A 107 -7.33 11.17 1.62
C VAL A 107 -8.41 12.25 1.62
N VAL A 108 -8.45 13.10 2.64
CA VAL A 108 -9.44 14.19 2.75
C VAL A 108 -9.33 15.15 1.56
N ARG A 109 -8.11 15.53 1.17
CA ARG A 109 -7.87 16.40 0.02
C ARG A 109 -8.37 15.78 -1.29
N GLN A 110 -8.02 14.54 -1.56
CA GLN A 110 -8.38 13.87 -2.82
C GLN A 110 -9.90 13.66 -2.91
N ARG A 111 -10.52 13.22 -1.83
CA ARG A 111 -11.98 13.05 -1.77
C ARG A 111 -12.72 14.37 -1.96
N ARG A 112 -12.28 15.45 -1.30
CA ARG A 112 -12.89 16.78 -1.47
C ARG A 112 -12.80 17.28 -2.91
N LYS A 113 -11.75 16.88 -3.64
CA LYS A 113 -11.57 17.23 -5.06
C LYS A 113 -12.26 16.27 -6.02
N GLY A 114 -12.90 15.21 -5.54
CA GLY A 114 -13.49 14.18 -6.40
C GLY A 114 -12.46 13.42 -7.23
N ILE A 115 -11.25 13.18 -6.68
CA ILE A 115 -10.16 12.53 -7.41
C ILE A 115 -9.99 11.10 -6.89
N ALA A 116 -10.37 10.11 -7.70
CA ALA A 116 -10.07 8.73 -7.40
C ALA A 116 -8.56 8.49 -7.40
N THR A 117 -8.04 7.93 -6.31
CA THR A 117 -6.60 7.85 -6.02
C THR A 117 -6.22 6.47 -5.55
N ILE A 118 -5.06 5.99 -5.96
CA ILE A 118 -4.43 4.78 -5.43
C ILE A 118 -3.30 5.23 -4.49
N ILE A 119 -3.28 4.71 -3.27
CA ILE A 119 -2.19 4.94 -2.31
C ILE A 119 -1.52 3.60 -2.06
N ASN A 120 -0.24 3.46 -2.39
CA ASN A 120 0.47 2.19 -2.22
C ASN A 120 1.70 2.31 -1.31
N GLY A 121 2.07 1.18 -0.70
CA GLY A 121 3.32 1.09 0.06
C GLY A 121 3.32 0.02 1.15
N VAL A 122 4.50 -0.22 1.70
CA VAL A 122 4.72 -1.19 2.80
C VAL A 122 4.21 -0.65 4.15
N HIS A 123 4.02 0.65 4.26
CA HIS A 123 3.58 1.34 5.47
C HIS A 123 2.06 1.45 5.59
N ILE A 124 1.30 0.84 4.67
CA ILE A 124 -0.15 0.81 4.74
C ILE A 124 -0.56 -0.38 5.62
N ILE A 125 -0.90 -0.09 6.86
CA ILE A 125 -1.32 -1.08 7.84
C ILE A 125 -2.80 -0.85 8.16
N PRO A 126 -3.72 -1.71 7.68
CA PRO A 126 -5.17 -1.53 7.87
C PRO A 126 -5.58 -1.37 9.33
N GLU A 127 -4.89 -2.07 10.24
CA GLU A 127 -5.16 -1.95 11.69
C GLU A 127 -4.94 -0.52 12.22
N VAL A 128 -3.97 0.21 11.69
CA VAL A 128 -3.68 1.61 12.09
C VAL A 128 -4.64 2.58 11.43
N LEU A 129 -5.00 2.33 10.18
CA LEU A 129 -5.82 3.20 9.35
C LEU A 129 -7.30 2.80 9.36
N SER A 130 -7.73 1.89 10.25
CA SER A 130 -9.05 1.25 10.21
C SER A 130 -10.22 2.22 10.27
N ASN A 131 -10.09 3.35 10.96
CA ASN A 131 -11.12 4.39 10.99
C ASN A 131 -11.35 5.07 9.63
N LEU A 132 -10.43 4.96 8.67
CA LEU A 132 -10.71 5.35 7.28
C LEU A 132 -11.64 4.35 6.59
N ALA A 133 -11.67 3.08 7.03
CA ALA A 133 -12.53 2.03 6.50
C ALA A 133 -14.02 2.19 6.87
N GLU A 134 -14.36 3.09 7.78
CA GLU A 134 -15.76 3.47 8.04
C GLU A 134 -16.43 4.11 6.83
N ASN A 135 -15.65 4.49 5.83
CA ASN A 135 -16.12 5.08 4.59
C ASN A 135 -16.08 4.09 3.43
N ASN A 136 -17.22 3.76 2.86
CA ASN A 136 -17.37 2.79 1.77
C ASN A 136 -16.60 3.15 0.48
N ASN A 137 -16.24 4.43 0.29
CA ASN A 137 -15.42 4.87 -0.85
C ASN A 137 -13.91 4.77 -0.55
N ILE A 138 -13.52 4.03 0.49
CA ILE A 138 -12.13 3.73 0.80
C ILE A 138 -12.00 2.21 0.89
N ILE A 139 -11.12 1.63 0.10
CA ILE A 139 -10.91 0.19 0.02
C ILE A 139 -9.45 -0.13 0.35
N PHE A 140 -9.24 -1.14 1.18
CA PHE A 140 -7.91 -1.65 1.50
C PHE A 140 -7.70 -3.00 0.82
N ILE A 141 -6.63 -3.11 0.05
CA ILE A 141 -6.17 -4.34 -0.61
C ILE A 141 -4.80 -4.68 -0.07
N ASN A 142 -4.70 -5.74 0.71
CA ASN A 142 -3.42 -6.31 1.11
C ASN A 142 -3.05 -7.45 0.15
N LEU A 143 -1.94 -7.28 -0.58
CA LEU A 143 -1.37 -8.32 -1.44
C LEU A 143 -0.47 -9.22 -0.61
N TYR A 144 -0.74 -10.52 -0.63
CA TYR A 144 0.05 -11.50 0.10
C TYR A 144 0.31 -12.78 -0.71
N VAL A 145 1.31 -13.53 -0.30
CA VAL A 145 1.61 -14.86 -0.85
C VAL A 145 1.64 -15.90 0.26
N THR A 146 1.38 -17.15 -0.10
CA THR A 146 1.40 -18.30 0.81
C THR A 146 2.70 -19.10 0.75
N ASP A 147 3.63 -18.72 -0.15
CA ASP A 147 4.91 -19.40 -0.34
C ASP A 147 6.06 -18.39 -0.42
N ALA A 148 7.10 -18.62 0.38
CA ALA A 148 8.33 -17.82 0.37
C ALA A 148 9.08 -17.89 -0.97
N CYS A 149 9.00 -19.02 -1.68
CA CYS A 149 9.60 -19.19 -3.00
C CYS A 149 9.05 -18.18 -4.02
N GLU A 150 7.79 -17.79 -3.87
CA GLU A 150 7.18 -16.78 -4.75
C GLU A 150 7.80 -15.39 -4.54
N ILE A 151 8.13 -15.04 -3.30
CA ILE A 151 8.86 -13.79 -3.00
C ILE A 151 10.24 -13.82 -3.65
N TYR A 152 10.96 -14.94 -3.48
CA TYR A 152 12.28 -15.12 -4.09
C TYR A 152 12.23 -14.93 -5.60
N LYS A 153 11.33 -15.64 -6.30
CA LYS A 153 11.14 -15.54 -7.75
C LYS A 153 10.88 -14.10 -8.20
N ARG A 154 9.99 -13.39 -7.53
CA ARG A 154 9.60 -12.02 -7.89
C ARG A 154 10.73 -11.02 -7.69
N ILE A 155 11.48 -11.13 -6.59
CA ILE A 155 12.63 -10.28 -6.32
C ILE A 155 13.74 -10.58 -7.33
N SER A 156 14.08 -11.85 -7.54
CA SER A 156 15.12 -12.29 -8.47
C SER A 156 14.83 -11.88 -9.92
N ASN A 157 13.57 -12.00 -10.36
CA ASN A 157 13.16 -11.57 -11.71
C ASN A 157 13.27 -10.05 -11.93
N ARG A 158 13.13 -9.25 -10.85
CA ARG A 158 13.29 -7.81 -10.92
C ARG A 158 14.75 -7.39 -10.86
N ASP A 159 15.51 -8.02 -9.98
CA ASP A 159 16.93 -7.76 -9.74
C ASP A 159 17.56 -8.98 -9.07
N SER A 160 18.29 -9.77 -9.88
CA SER A 160 18.98 -11.00 -9.42
C SER A 160 20.12 -10.73 -8.44
N THR A 161 20.58 -9.49 -8.31
CA THR A 161 21.65 -9.07 -7.39
C THR A 161 21.11 -8.41 -6.12
N SER A 162 19.78 -8.35 -5.97
CA SER A 162 19.15 -7.68 -4.84
C SER A 162 19.54 -8.30 -3.48
N TYR A 163 20.00 -7.47 -2.56
CA TYR A 163 20.28 -7.89 -1.19
C TYR A 163 19.06 -8.51 -0.49
N MET A 164 17.85 -8.19 -0.95
CA MET A 164 16.60 -8.74 -0.40
C MET A 164 16.48 -10.25 -0.59
N LEU A 165 17.19 -10.85 -1.56
CA LEU A 165 17.17 -12.30 -1.77
C LEU A 165 17.67 -13.08 -0.56
N GLY A 166 18.70 -12.57 0.14
CA GLY A 166 19.19 -13.15 1.39
C GLY A 166 18.24 -13.02 2.59
N HIS A 167 17.19 -12.21 2.45
CA HIS A 167 16.24 -11.89 3.53
C HIS A 167 14.81 -12.39 3.26
N VAL A 168 14.62 -13.27 2.28
CA VAL A 168 13.29 -13.79 1.93
C VAL A 168 12.53 -14.40 3.11
N PRO A 169 13.13 -15.20 4.02
CA PRO A 169 12.43 -15.71 5.19
C PRO A 169 11.88 -14.59 6.09
N PHE A 170 12.65 -13.54 6.29
CA PHE A 170 12.23 -12.36 7.06
C PHE A 170 11.08 -11.60 6.38
N ILE A 171 11.17 -11.40 5.07
CA ILE A 171 10.10 -10.76 4.28
C ILE A 171 8.82 -11.59 4.34
N PHE A 172 8.95 -12.93 4.26
CA PHE A 172 7.81 -13.85 4.35
C PHE A 172 7.16 -13.82 5.73
N GLN A 173 7.94 -13.75 6.80
CA GLN A 173 7.38 -13.58 8.15
C GLN A 173 6.58 -12.27 8.25
N THR A 174 7.13 -11.17 7.75
CA THR A 174 6.43 -9.86 7.72
C THR A 174 5.15 -9.92 6.87
N ASN A 175 5.17 -10.67 5.74
CA ASN A 175 3.98 -10.92 4.91
C ASN A 175 2.87 -11.62 5.71
N ASN A 176 3.22 -12.66 6.48
CA ASN A 176 2.27 -13.41 7.29
C ASN A 176 1.70 -12.57 8.43
N ASP A 177 2.53 -11.78 9.10
CA ASP A 177 2.09 -10.88 10.17
C ASP A 177 1.12 -9.81 9.64
N LEU A 178 1.41 -9.24 8.47
CA LEU A 178 0.54 -8.28 7.80
C LEU A 178 -0.78 -8.93 7.35
N TYR A 179 -0.72 -10.17 6.80
CA TYR A 179 -1.90 -10.94 6.44
C TYR A 179 -2.82 -11.14 7.66
N LEU A 180 -2.28 -11.66 8.76
CA LEU A 180 -3.05 -11.94 9.97
C LEU A 180 -3.65 -10.68 10.60
N SER A 181 -2.87 -9.58 10.63
CA SER A 181 -3.37 -8.29 11.11
C SER A 181 -4.52 -7.76 10.23
N THR A 182 -4.39 -7.89 8.91
CA THR A 182 -5.42 -7.47 7.96
C THR A 182 -6.67 -8.32 8.10
N GLU A 183 -6.54 -9.65 8.22
CA GLU A 183 -7.66 -10.58 8.39
C GLU A 183 -8.50 -10.25 9.64
N LYS A 184 -7.82 -9.95 10.74
CA LYS A 184 -8.47 -9.55 12.00
C LYS A 184 -9.34 -8.29 11.83
N ILE A 185 -8.92 -7.35 11.00
CA ILE A 185 -9.65 -6.11 10.76
C ILE A 185 -10.72 -6.29 9.67
N ALA A 186 -10.46 -7.12 8.65
CA ALA A 186 -11.43 -7.47 7.61
C ALA A 186 -12.72 -8.08 8.17
N ASN A 187 -12.65 -8.78 9.30
CA ASN A 187 -13.83 -9.29 10.00
C ASN A 187 -14.76 -8.17 10.56
N LYS A 188 -14.28 -6.93 10.63
CA LYS A 188 -15.04 -5.78 11.13
C LYS A 188 -15.52 -4.85 10.03
N TYR A 189 -14.85 -4.86 8.87
CA TYR A 189 -15.09 -3.94 7.76
C TYR A 189 -15.16 -4.69 6.43
N ASN A 190 -16.22 -4.50 5.68
CA ASN A 190 -16.48 -5.16 4.38
C ASN A 190 -15.67 -4.60 3.21
N ASN A 191 -14.85 -3.58 3.43
CA ASN A 191 -14.02 -2.90 2.44
C ASN A 191 -12.51 -3.12 2.66
N ILE A 192 -12.14 -4.11 3.47
CA ILE A 192 -10.76 -4.54 3.70
C ILE A 192 -10.59 -5.98 3.21
N PHE A 193 -9.62 -6.20 2.32
CA PHE A 193 -9.43 -7.48 1.66
C PHE A 193 -7.98 -7.95 1.68
N ASN A 194 -7.78 -9.22 1.97
CA ASN A 194 -6.56 -9.95 1.65
C ASN A 194 -6.68 -10.56 0.25
N VAL A 195 -5.76 -10.26 -0.64
CA VAL A 195 -5.71 -10.80 -2.00
C VAL A 195 -4.48 -11.68 -2.15
N ASN A 196 -4.70 -12.99 -2.21
CA ASN A 196 -3.64 -13.95 -2.49
C ASN A 196 -3.19 -13.78 -3.94
N VAL A 197 -1.89 -13.49 -4.11
CA VAL A 197 -1.24 -13.28 -5.41
C VAL A 197 -0.20 -14.37 -5.73
N THR A 198 -0.14 -15.44 -4.94
CA THR A 198 0.72 -16.61 -5.23
C THR A 198 0.38 -17.14 -6.62
N GLU A 199 1.40 -17.34 -7.44
CA GLU A 199 1.29 -17.85 -8.82
C GLU A 199 0.35 -17.05 -9.76
N LEU A 200 -0.16 -15.89 -9.33
CA LEU A 200 -1.01 -15.07 -10.16
C LEU A 200 -0.20 -14.15 -11.07
N ASN A 201 -0.63 -14.10 -12.33
CA ASN A 201 -0.24 -13.02 -13.23
C ASN A 201 -0.98 -11.70 -12.89
N ILE A 202 -0.53 -10.61 -13.48
CA ILE A 202 -1.06 -9.26 -13.26
C ILE A 202 -2.56 -9.19 -13.58
N ASP A 203 -2.99 -9.74 -14.71
CA ASP A 203 -4.40 -9.68 -15.14
C ASP A 203 -5.35 -10.37 -14.17
N ASN A 204 -4.97 -11.53 -13.65
CA ASN A 204 -5.78 -12.26 -12.68
C ASN A 204 -5.80 -11.54 -11.32
N THR A 205 -4.71 -10.92 -10.92
CA THR A 205 -4.66 -10.07 -9.72
C THR A 205 -5.61 -8.88 -9.88
N ILE A 206 -5.59 -8.19 -11.01
CA ILE A 206 -6.50 -7.08 -11.30
C ILE A 206 -7.97 -7.53 -11.29
N LYS A 207 -8.29 -8.70 -11.87
CA LYS A 207 -9.66 -9.26 -11.81
C LYS A 207 -10.13 -9.48 -10.38
N LYS A 208 -9.27 -10.03 -9.50
CA LYS A 208 -9.58 -10.18 -8.06
C LYS A 208 -9.84 -8.84 -7.39
N ILE A 209 -8.98 -7.83 -7.63
CA ILE A 209 -9.16 -6.49 -7.06
C ILE A 209 -10.48 -5.86 -7.54
N ILE A 210 -10.81 -5.98 -8.83
CA ILE A 210 -12.10 -5.52 -9.37
C ILE A 210 -13.28 -6.20 -8.66
N SER A 211 -13.17 -7.50 -8.39
CA SER A 211 -14.19 -8.22 -7.63
C SER A 211 -14.35 -7.68 -6.20
N CYS A 212 -13.25 -7.29 -5.54
CA CYS A 212 -13.30 -6.64 -4.23
C CYS A 212 -13.99 -5.27 -4.30
N ILE A 213 -13.66 -4.45 -5.29
CA ILE A 213 -14.29 -3.15 -5.50
C ILE A 213 -15.81 -3.30 -5.67
N LYS A 214 -16.25 -4.24 -6.53
CA LYS A 214 -17.68 -4.50 -6.78
C LYS A 214 -18.48 -4.99 -5.57
N LYS A 215 -17.80 -5.59 -4.59
CA LYS A 215 -18.46 -6.04 -3.34
C LYS A 215 -18.71 -4.89 -2.37
N THR A 216 -18.01 -3.78 -2.54
CA THR A 216 -18.06 -2.64 -1.62
C THR A 216 -18.92 -1.49 -2.19
N THR A 217 -19.00 -1.36 -3.50
CA THR A 217 -19.83 -0.37 -4.21
C THR A 217 -21.18 -0.94 -4.58
#